data_007bfdb70654953d43c90d15341dee45
#
_entry.id   007bfdb70654953d43c90d15341dee45
#
_cell.length_a   1.000
_cell.length_b   1.000
_cell.length_c   1.000
_cell.angle_alpha   90.00
_cell.angle_beta   90.00
_cell.angle_gamma   90.00
#
_symmetry.space_group_name_H-M   'P 1'
#
loop_
_entity.id
_entity.type
_entity.pdbx_description
1 polymer ?
#
loop_
_entity_poly.entity_id
_entity_poly.type
_entity_poly.pdbx_seq_one_letter_code
_entity_poly.pdbx_strand_id
1 'polypeptide(L)'
;MLLDDKTILITGGTGSFGHCFTRYVLEHYNPKKIIIYSRDEFKQWMMANEFPRYKDKLRFFIGDVRDYERMKRAFEGVDYVIHAAALKQVPACEYNPNEAIKTNVNGAQNVIDAALNTGIKKVVALSTDKAVNPVNLYGGTKLVSDKLFIAANAYCGNKDLNFSIVRYGNVAGSRGSIIPLFYQFIEEGRSELPITDYRMTRFWISLTQGVELVIKALAEAKGGETFISRIPSFKVTDLA
;
A
#
# COMPACT_ATOMS: atom_id res chain seq x y z
N MET A 1 22.38 -7.07 -2.18
CA MET A 1 20.99 -7.52 -2.45
C MET A 1 20.15 -6.33 -2.98
N LEU A 2 18.94 -6.57 -3.52
CA LEU A 2 18.11 -5.52 -4.17
C LEU A 2 17.92 -4.24 -3.33
N LEU A 3 17.65 -4.40 -2.04
CA LEU A 3 17.33 -3.30 -1.14
C LEU A 3 18.50 -2.85 -0.24
N ASP A 4 19.66 -3.49 -0.37
CA ASP A 4 20.84 -3.10 0.41
C ASP A 4 21.35 -1.74 -0.05
N ASP A 5 21.72 -0.91 0.93
CA ASP A 5 22.17 0.47 0.74
C ASP A 5 21.18 1.39 0.02
N LYS A 6 19.88 0.99 -0.09
CA LYS A 6 18.82 1.79 -0.68
C LYS A 6 18.03 2.58 0.36
N THR A 7 17.60 3.75 -0.04
CA THR A 7 16.60 4.54 0.69
C THR A 7 15.23 4.27 0.11
N ILE A 8 14.31 3.75 0.92
CA ILE A 8 12.97 3.33 0.52
C ILE A 8 11.94 4.19 1.26
N LEU A 9 10.97 4.74 0.57
CA LEU A 9 9.86 5.47 1.19
C LEU A 9 8.55 4.70 1.01
N ILE A 10 7.75 4.64 2.09
CA ILE A 10 6.45 3.98 2.09
C ILE A 10 5.39 5.02 2.46
N THR A 11 4.52 5.37 1.51
CA THR A 11 3.33 6.16 1.84
C THR A 11 2.29 5.30 2.52
N GLY A 12 1.59 5.83 3.52
CA GLY A 12 0.72 5.01 4.36
C GLY A 12 1.49 3.98 5.22
N GLY A 13 2.76 4.25 5.48
CA GLY A 13 3.70 3.32 6.11
C GLY A 13 3.33 2.85 7.53
N THR A 14 2.45 3.56 8.23
CA THR A 14 1.90 3.14 9.54
C THR A 14 0.70 2.19 9.43
N GLY A 15 0.35 1.75 8.21
CA GLY A 15 -0.66 0.71 7.97
C GLY A 15 -0.11 -0.71 8.16
N SER A 16 -1.01 -1.72 8.14
CA SER A 16 -0.61 -3.13 8.30
C SER A 16 0.46 -3.57 7.31
N PHE A 17 0.35 -3.17 6.04
CA PHE A 17 1.35 -3.46 5.03
C PHE A 17 2.70 -2.80 5.37
N GLY A 18 2.70 -1.50 5.72
CA GLY A 18 3.93 -0.76 6.01
C GLY A 18 4.69 -1.33 7.20
N HIS A 19 4.00 -1.75 8.28
CA HIS A 19 4.61 -2.44 9.41
C HIS A 19 5.25 -3.76 8.98
N CYS A 20 4.52 -4.59 8.23
CA CYS A 20 5.01 -5.88 7.75
C CYS A 20 6.21 -5.70 6.81
N PHE A 21 6.12 -4.78 5.84
CA PHE A 21 7.20 -4.48 4.92
C PHE A 21 8.46 -3.99 5.65
N THR A 22 8.29 -3.06 6.60
CA THR A 22 9.41 -2.52 7.37
C THR A 22 10.13 -3.63 8.15
N ARG A 23 9.38 -4.48 8.84
CA ARG A 23 9.93 -5.63 9.58
C ARG A 23 10.65 -6.58 8.65
N TYR A 24 9.99 -7.01 7.58
CA TYR A 24 10.55 -7.95 6.61
C TYR A 24 11.87 -7.43 6.00
N VAL A 25 11.89 -6.16 5.58
CA VAL A 25 13.10 -5.57 4.98
C VAL A 25 14.24 -5.43 5.99
N LEU A 26 13.95 -5.07 7.25
CA LEU A 26 14.97 -4.97 8.30
C LEU A 26 15.54 -6.32 8.71
N GLU A 27 14.76 -7.41 8.58
CA GLU A 27 15.18 -8.77 8.91
C GLU A 27 15.96 -9.46 7.77
N HIS A 28 15.63 -9.14 6.50
CA HIS A 28 16.18 -9.86 5.34
C HIS A 28 17.16 -9.04 4.48
N TYR A 29 17.22 -7.72 4.66
CA TYR A 29 18.03 -6.79 3.89
C TYR A 29 18.76 -5.80 4.79
N ASN A 30 19.73 -5.09 4.20
CA ASN A 30 20.46 -4.02 4.87
C ASN A 30 20.19 -2.64 4.22
N PRO A 31 18.94 -2.08 4.33
CA PRO A 31 18.63 -0.81 3.71
C PRO A 31 19.47 0.33 4.33
N LYS A 32 19.77 1.36 3.52
CA LYS A 32 20.35 2.60 4.02
C LYS A 32 19.35 3.34 4.91
N LYS A 33 18.08 3.44 4.46
CA LYS A 33 17.02 4.10 5.20
C LYS A 33 15.64 3.58 4.76
N ILE A 34 14.72 3.45 5.69
CA ILE A 34 13.28 3.29 5.39
C ILE A 34 12.56 4.51 5.93
N ILE A 35 11.85 5.21 5.06
CA ILE A 35 11.08 6.42 5.38
C ILE A 35 9.61 6.06 5.46
N ILE A 36 9.02 6.26 6.64
CA ILE A 36 7.60 6.06 6.91
C ILE A 36 6.88 7.39 6.70
N TYR A 37 6.13 7.50 5.59
CA TYR A 37 5.38 8.69 5.27
C TYR A 37 3.90 8.47 5.57
N SER A 38 3.36 9.19 6.54
CA SER A 38 1.95 9.08 6.96
C SER A 38 1.49 10.33 7.70
N ARG A 39 0.16 10.49 7.83
CA ARG A 39 -0.46 11.67 8.44
C ARG A 39 -0.46 11.63 9.96
N ASP A 40 -0.52 10.45 10.54
CA ASP A 40 -0.81 10.19 11.96
C ASP A 40 0.50 10.10 12.73
N GLU A 41 0.80 11.14 13.52
CA GLU A 41 2.00 11.23 14.36
C GLU A 41 2.03 10.17 15.44
N PHE A 42 0.87 9.88 16.04
CA PHE A 42 0.79 8.92 17.13
C PHE A 42 1.10 7.50 16.65
N LYS A 43 0.57 7.11 15.47
CA LYS A 43 0.93 5.82 14.86
C LYS A 43 2.40 5.75 14.47
N GLN A 44 3.01 6.87 14.05
CA GLN A 44 4.44 6.92 13.79
C GLN A 44 5.24 6.73 15.09
N TRP A 45 4.84 7.39 16.17
CA TRP A 45 5.46 7.21 17.48
C TRP A 45 5.33 5.76 17.98
N MET A 46 4.15 5.14 17.89
CA MET A 46 3.96 3.73 18.22
C MET A 46 4.90 2.84 17.40
N MET A 47 4.94 3.04 16.08
CA MET A 47 5.80 2.26 15.18
C MET A 47 7.29 2.44 15.51
N ALA A 48 7.73 3.64 15.87
CA ALA A 48 9.11 3.89 16.27
C ALA A 48 9.50 3.08 17.52
N ASN A 49 8.57 2.87 18.45
CA ASN A 49 8.78 2.06 19.64
C ASN A 49 8.80 0.54 19.37
N GLU A 50 8.23 0.09 18.26
CA GLU A 50 8.33 -1.32 17.83
C GLU A 50 9.72 -1.70 17.30
N PHE A 51 10.47 -0.73 16.78
CA PHE A 51 11.76 -0.96 16.12
C PHE A 51 12.94 -0.25 16.81
N PRO A 52 13.15 -0.38 18.14
CA PRO A 52 14.14 0.40 18.87
C PRO A 52 15.58 0.12 18.41
N ARG A 53 15.85 -1.09 17.90
CA ARG A 53 17.19 -1.50 17.40
C ARG A 53 17.54 -0.89 16.05
N TYR A 54 16.57 -0.31 15.33
CA TYR A 54 16.71 0.17 13.96
C TYR A 54 16.47 1.69 13.83
N LYS A 55 16.61 2.44 14.93
CA LYS A 55 16.40 3.90 14.96
C LYS A 55 17.20 4.61 13.87
N ASP A 56 18.43 4.20 13.64
CA ASP A 56 19.32 4.80 12.64
C ASP A 56 18.91 4.48 11.20
N LYS A 57 18.10 3.43 11.00
CA LYS A 57 17.59 3.03 9.69
C LYS A 57 16.19 3.53 9.38
N LEU A 58 15.45 4.00 10.37
CA LEU A 58 14.08 4.47 10.21
C LEU A 58 14.03 6.01 10.26
N ARG A 59 13.19 6.57 9.42
CA ARG A 59 12.83 7.97 9.43
C ARG A 59 11.32 8.12 9.35
N PHE A 60 10.75 8.83 10.29
CA PHE A 60 9.33 9.11 10.34
C PHE A 60 9.06 10.51 9.78
N PHE A 61 8.25 10.57 8.73
CA PHE A 61 7.99 11.80 8.00
C PHE A 61 6.48 12.06 7.98
N ILE A 62 6.02 13.02 8.80
CA ILE A 62 4.61 13.40 8.82
C ILE A 62 4.26 14.10 7.50
N GLY A 63 3.25 13.59 6.80
CA GLY A 63 2.77 14.18 5.57
C GLY A 63 1.55 13.46 5.00
N ASP A 64 0.82 14.18 4.17
CA ASP A 64 -0.37 13.70 3.45
C ASP A 64 -0.03 13.53 1.97
N VAL A 65 -0.51 12.47 1.33
CA VAL A 65 -0.32 12.24 -0.11
C VAL A 65 -1.04 13.28 -0.97
N ARG A 66 -1.98 14.02 -0.37
CA ARG A 66 -2.66 15.16 -1.01
C ARG A 66 -1.82 16.44 -1.07
N ASP A 67 -0.72 16.48 -0.32
CA ASP A 67 0.22 17.61 -0.27
C ASP A 67 1.46 17.28 -1.12
N TYR A 68 1.46 17.80 -2.35
CA TYR A 68 2.53 17.62 -3.32
C TYR A 68 3.87 18.18 -2.83
N GLU A 69 3.89 19.40 -2.31
CA GLU A 69 5.13 20.06 -1.87
C GLU A 69 5.80 19.32 -0.71
N ARG A 70 4.98 18.85 0.23
CA ARG A 70 5.47 18.01 1.33
C ARG A 70 6.03 16.68 0.84
N MET A 71 5.35 16.06 -0.11
CA MET A 71 5.77 14.79 -0.70
C MET A 71 7.06 14.93 -1.49
N LYS A 72 7.19 15.97 -2.33
CA LYS A 72 8.41 16.26 -3.07
C LYS A 72 9.62 16.36 -2.15
N ARG A 73 9.51 17.09 -1.02
CA ARG A 73 10.58 17.16 -0.01
C ARG A 73 10.91 15.81 0.61
N ALA A 74 9.90 14.96 0.82
CA ALA A 74 10.11 13.64 1.38
C ALA A 74 10.81 12.66 0.43
N PHE A 75 10.66 12.88 -0.90
CA PHE A 75 11.24 12.04 -1.94
C PHE A 75 12.71 12.37 -2.26
N GLU A 76 13.26 13.48 -1.76
CA GLU A 76 14.66 13.82 -1.97
C GLU A 76 15.61 12.75 -1.39
N GLY A 77 16.47 12.22 -2.24
CA GLY A 77 17.45 11.18 -1.87
C GLY A 77 16.84 9.78 -1.64
N VAL A 78 15.61 9.56 -2.09
CA VAL A 78 14.93 8.25 -2.06
C VAL A 78 15.21 7.50 -3.37
N ASP A 79 15.54 6.20 -3.29
CA ASP A 79 15.71 5.33 -4.45
C ASP A 79 14.39 4.73 -4.91
N TYR A 80 13.60 4.20 -3.96
CA TYR A 80 12.37 3.45 -4.25
C TYR A 80 11.19 3.98 -3.43
N VAL A 81 10.03 4.07 -4.07
CA VAL A 81 8.77 4.45 -3.41
C VAL A 81 7.77 3.31 -3.49
N ILE A 82 7.16 2.99 -2.35
CA ILE A 82 6.01 2.08 -2.26
C ILE A 82 4.80 2.91 -1.88
N HIS A 83 3.85 3.03 -2.80
CA HIS A 83 2.64 3.78 -2.58
C HIS A 83 1.54 2.88 -2.03
N ALA A 84 1.41 2.86 -0.68
CA ALA A 84 0.41 2.08 0.04
C ALA A 84 -0.71 2.93 0.70
N ALA A 85 -0.63 4.26 0.59
CA ALA A 85 -1.65 5.15 1.14
C ALA A 85 -2.92 5.11 0.29
N ALA A 86 -4.06 4.80 0.92
CA ALA A 86 -5.38 4.86 0.29
C ALA A 86 -6.49 4.92 1.35
N LEU A 87 -7.63 5.47 0.98
CA LEU A 87 -8.91 5.20 1.63
C LEU A 87 -9.47 3.92 1.01
N LYS A 88 -9.80 2.91 1.82
CA LYS A 88 -10.19 1.57 1.35
C LYS A 88 -11.52 1.05 1.89
N GLN A 89 -12.08 1.70 2.89
CA GLN A 89 -13.37 1.30 3.46
C GLN A 89 -14.49 1.71 2.52
N VAL A 90 -15.17 0.74 1.93
CA VAL A 90 -16.18 0.98 0.90
C VAL A 90 -17.29 1.93 1.38
N PRO A 91 -17.95 1.69 2.53
CA PRO A 91 -19.00 2.60 2.99
C PRO A 91 -18.50 4.03 3.23
N ALA A 92 -17.28 4.18 3.77
CA ALA A 92 -16.69 5.49 4.00
C ALA A 92 -16.35 6.23 2.68
N CYS A 93 -15.89 5.50 1.66
CA CYS A 93 -15.62 6.06 0.35
C CYS A 93 -16.91 6.50 -0.36
N GLU A 94 -17.97 5.69 -0.29
CA GLU A 94 -19.28 6.04 -0.86
C GLU A 94 -19.87 7.30 -0.20
N TYR A 95 -19.77 7.39 1.12
CA TYR A 95 -20.27 8.55 1.87
C TYR A 95 -19.42 9.81 1.68
N ASN A 96 -18.10 9.66 1.43
CA ASN A 96 -17.15 10.76 1.26
C ASN A 96 -16.41 10.68 -0.09
N PRO A 97 -17.10 10.79 -1.22
CA PRO A 97 -16.53 10.55 -2.54
C PRO A 97 -15.35 11.48 -2.87
N ASN A 98 -15.45 12.75 -2.52
CA ASN A 98 -14.39 13.73 -2.76
C ASN A 98 -13.10 13.38 -2.00
N GLU A 99 -13.20 12.90 -0.76
CA GLU A 99 -12.03 12.51 0.02
C GLU A 99 -11.38 11.23 -0.52
N ALA A 100 -12.19 10.31 -1.04
CA ALA A 100 -11.70 9.12 -1.73
C ALA A 100 -10.94 9.50 -3.01
N ILE A 101 -11.49 10.40 -3.82
CA ILE A 101 -10.84 10.92 -5.04
C ILE A 101 -9.55 11.66 -4.69
N LYS A 102 -9.59 12.61 -3.75
CA LYS A 102 -8.41 13.38 -3.34
C LYS A 102 -7.27 12.48 -2.84
N THR A 103 -7.60 11.43 -2.08
CA THR A 103 -6.59 10.55 -1.52
C THR A 103 -6.10 9.53 -2.54
N ASN A 104 -7.02 8.81 -3.21
CA ASN A 104 -6.66 7.67 -4.04
C ASN A 104 -6.26 8.06 -5.47
N VAL A 105 -6.83 9.15 -5.99
CA VAL A 105 -6.57 9.61 -7.37
C VAL A 105 -5.58 10.78 -7.36
N ASN A 106 -5.90 11.90 -6.71
CA ASN A 106 -5.00 13.05 -6.69
C ASN A 106 -3.71 12.73 -5.90
N GLY A 107 -3.83 11.94 -4.82
CA GLY A 107 -2.65 11.44 -4.10
C GLY A 107 -1.74 10.56 -4.95
N ALA A 108 -2.31 9.71 -5.83
CA ALA A 108 -1.53 8.93 -6.81
C ALA A 108 -0.84 9.85 -7.83
N GLN A 109 -1.55 10.87 -8.35
CA GLN A 109 -0.96 11.86 -9.25
C GLN A 109 0.19 12.62 -8.58
N ASN A 110 0.04 13.04 -7.33
CA ASN A 110 1.10 13.72 -6.58
C ASN A 110 2.34 12.82 -6.38
N VAL A 111 2.15 11.51 -6.17
CA VAL A 111 3.28 10.55 -6.10
C VAL A 111 4.00 10.49 -7.43
N ILE A 112 3.28 10.42 -8.54
CA ILE A 112 3.84 10.41 -9.89
C ILE A 112 4.64 11.69 -10.15
N ASP A 113 4.03 12.85 -9.92
CA ASP A 113 4.65 14.16 -10.15
C ASP A 113 5.89 14.36 -9.27
N ALA A 114 5.82 13.99 -7.99
CA ALA A 114 6.96 14.04 -7.10
C ALA A 114 8.10 13.12 -7.57
N ALA A 115 7.78 11.89 -7.99
CA ALA A 115 8.79 10.95 -8.51
C ALA A 115 9.44 11.45 -9.82
N LEU A 116 8.65 12.04 -10.73
CA LEU A 116 9.16 12.64 -11.96
C LEU A 116 10.09 13.84 -11.70
N ASN A 117 9.93 14.54 -10.59
CA ASN A 117 10.69 15.75 -10.23
C ASN A 117 11.80 15.50 -9.19
N THR A 118 12.08 14.24 -8.85
CA THR A 118 13.15 13.83 -7.93
C THR A 118 13.99 12.70 -8.53
N GLY A 119 14.95 12.17 -7.78
CA GLY A 119 15.84 11.10 -8.25
C GLY A 119 15.32 9.68 -8.03
N ILE A 120 14.00 9.48 -7.92
CA ILE A 120 13.38 8.17 -7.73
C ILE A 120 13.67 7.26 -8.95
N LYS A 121 13.99 6.00 -8.67
CA LYS A 121 14.25 4.99 -9.72
C LYS A 121 13.05 4.09 -9.97
N LYS A 122 12.34 3.71 -8.91
CA LYS A 122 11.17 2.83 -9.01
C LYS A 122 10.05 3.26 -8.10
N VAL A 123 8.83 3.21 -8.62
CA VAL A 123 7.61 3.37 -7.85
C VAL A 123 6.75 2.12 -8.02
N VAL A 124 6.41 1.46 -6.92
CA VAL A 124 5.45 0.36 -6.89
C VAL A 124 4.20 0.81 -6.17
N ALA A 125 3.07 0.87 -6.87
CA ALA A 125 1.79 1.24 -6.29
C ALA A 125 0.98 -0.01 -5.91
N LEU A 126 0.47 -0.02 -4.67
CA LEU A 126 -0.42 -1.09 -4.22
C LEU A 126 -1.83 -0.86 -4.75
N SER A 127 -2.40 -1.88 -5.35
CA SER A 127 -3.76 -1.91 -5.86
C SER A 127 -4.55 -3.10 -5.31
N THR A 128 -5.70 -3.38 -5.87
CA THR A 128 -6.67 -4.33 -5.35
C THR A 128 -7.38 -5.08 -6.48
N ASP A 129 -7.88 -6.28 -6.20
CA ASP A 129 -8.81 -7.02 -7.06
C ASP A 129 -10.07 -6.21 -7.39
N LYS A 130 -10.50 -5.32 -6.49
CA LYS A 130 -11.69 -4.45 -6.67
C LYS A 130 -11.51 -3.36 -7.74
N ALA A 131 -10.29 -3.15 -8.22
CA ALA A 131 -10.01 -2.30 -9.39
C ALA A 131 -10.33 -3.00 -10.73
N VAL A 132 -10.61 -4.32 -10.70
CA VAL A 132 -11.03 -5.08 -11.88
C VAL A 132 -12.55 -5.07 -11.93
N ASN A 133 -13.12 -4.46 -12.97
CA ASN A 133 -14.58 -4.31 -13.12
C ASN A 133 -15.24 -3.75 -11.83
N PRO A 134 -14.90 -2.52 -11.41
CA PRO A 134 -15.28 -1.98 -10.11
C PRO A 134 -16.79 -1.79 -9.98
N VAL A 135 -17.34 -2.27 -8.87
CA VAL A 135 -18.77 -2.13 -8.51
C VAL A 135 -19.00 -1.10 -7.40
N ASN A 136 -17.95 -0.41 -6.96
CA ASN A 136 -18.00 0.60 -5.91
C ASN A 136 -16.92 1.68 -6.14
N LEU A 137 -17.09 2.81 -5.47
CA LEU A 137 -16.20 3.97 -5.64
C LEU A 137 -14.75 3.65 -5.27
N TYR A 138 -14.50 2.88 -4.20
CA TYR A 138 -13.14 2.47 -3.85
C TYR A 138 -12.46 1.76 -5.03
N GLY A 139 -13.11 0.75 -5.59
CA GLY A 139 -12.60 0.06 -6.78
C GLY A 139 -12.39 0.99 -7.97
N GLY A 140 -13.36 1.89 -8.22
CA GLY A 140 -13.27 2.90 -9.28
C GLY A 140 -12.06 3.82 -9.11
N THR A 141 -11.85 4.37 -7.91
CA THR A 141 -10.68 5.23 -7.63
C THR A 141 -9.35 4.48 -7.79
N LYS A 142 -9.30 3.20 -7.41
CA LYS A 142 -8.10 2.37 -7.60
C LYS A 142 -7.85 2.03 -9.05
N LEU A 143 -8.91 1.80 -9.85
CA LEU A 143 -8.76 1.63 -11.30
C LEU A 143 -8.16 2.89 -11.95
N VAL A 144 -8.65 4.08 -11.59
CA VAL A 144 -8.10 5.35 -12.10
C VAL A 144 -6.63 5.49 -11.68
N SER A 145 -6.32 5.27 -10.40
CA SER A 145 -4.94 5.28 -9.89
C SER A 145 -4.02 4.33 -10.67
N ASP A 146 -4.48 3.10 -10.95
CA ASP A 146 -3.71 2.13 -11.73
C ASP A 146 -3.40 2.66 -13.14
N LYS A 147 -4.39 3.25 -13.80
CA LYS A 147 -4.20 3.85 -15.13
C LYS A 147 -3.21 5.00 -15.11
N LEU A 148 -3.25 5.86 -14.08
CA LEU A 148 -2.29 6.96 -13.90
C LEU A 148 -0.85 6.44 -13.78
N PHE A 149 -0.60 5.45 -12.92
CA PHE A 149 0.74 4.87 -12.76
C PHE A 149 1.25 4.19 -14.02
N ILE A 150 0.40 3.46 -14.75
CA ILE A 150 0.78 2.83 -16.02
C ILE A 150 1.14 3.90 -17.05
N ALA A 151 0.29 4.92 -17.22
CA ALA A 151 0.50 6.00 -18.18
C ALA A 151 1.73 6.85 -17.85
N ALA A 152 2.08 6.99 -16.56
CA ALA A 152 3.23 7.79 -16.11
C ALA A 152 4.57 7.34 -16.72
N ASN A 153 4.69 6.08 -17.13
CA ASN A 153 5.90 5.59 -17.79
C ASN A 153 6.19 6.33 -19.11
N ALA A 154 5.16 6.82 -19.81
CA ALA A 154 5.33 7.64 -21.02
C ALA A 154 5.92 9.03 -20.72
N TYR A 155 5.86 9.50 -19.48
CA TYR A 155 6.38 10.81 -19.06
C TYR A 155 7.80 10.77 -18.53
N CYS A 156 8.38 9.57 -18.35
CA CYS A 156 9.71 9.40 -17.79
C CYS A 156 10.81 9.93 -18.71
N GLY A 157 10.59 9.94 -20.02
CA GLY A 157 11.63 10.34 -21.00
C GLY A 157 12.90 9.50 -20.83
N ASN A 158 14.04 10.17 -20.64
CA ASN A 158 15.34 9.50 -20.45
C ASN A 158 15.70 9.26 -18.96
N LYS A 159 14.75 9.43 -18.04
CA LYS A 159 14.99 9.18 -16.59
C LYS A 159 15.05 7.69 -16.32
N ASP A 160 15.95 7.28 -15.43
CA ASP A 160 15.98 5.91 -14.87
C ASP A 160 14.87 5.77 -13.81
N LEU A 161 13.62 5.94 -14.25
CA LEU A 161 12.43 5.87 -13.41
C LEU A 161 11.38 5.00 -14.10
N ASN A 162 10.82 4.05 -13.35
CA ASN A 162 9.66 3.29 -13.80
C ASN A 162 8.58 3.18 -12.73
N PHE A 163 7.35 3.01 -13.21
CA PHE A 163 6.16 2.81 -12.40
C PHE A 163 5.55 1.45 -12.70
N SER A 164 5.22 0.72 -11.66
CA SER A 164 4.53 -0.57 -11.74
C SER A 164 3.48 -0.70 -10.65
N ILE A 165 2.61 -1.68 -10.79
CA ILE A 165 1.49 -1.92 -9.90
C ILE A 165 1.56 -3.33 -9.35
N VAL A 166 1.16 -3.50 -8.11
CA VAL A 166 0.90 -4.79 -7.49
C VAL A 166 -0.58 -4.87 -7.13
N ARG A 167 -1.29 -5.85 -7.68
CA ARG A 167 -2.68 -6.16 -7.37
C ARG A 167 -2.79 -7.45 -6.58
N TYR A 168 -3.53 -7.41 -5.49
CA TYR A 168 -3.88 -8.59 -4.70
C TYR A 168 -5.28 -8.46 -4.10
N GLY A 169 -5.83 -9.58 -3.63
CA GLY A 169 -7.14 -9.65 -3.01
C GLY A 169 -7.15 -9.18 -1.56
N ASN A 170 -7.95 -9.85 -0.74
CA ASN A 170 -8.04 -9.52 0.67
C ASN A 170 -6.77 -9.95 1.41
N VAL A 171 -6.24 -9.04 2.21
CA VAL A 171 -5.06 -9.35 3.05
C VAL A 171 -5.54 -9.86 4.40
N ALA A 172 -5.22 -11.11 4.71
CA ALA A 172 -5.60 -11.77 5.96
C ALA A 172 -5.08 -10.99 7.18
N GLY A 173 -5.95 -10.78 8.18
CA GLY A 173 -5.58 -10.08 9.42
C GLY A 173 -5.27 -8.59 9.26
N SER A 174 -5.49 -7.99 8.08
CA SER A 174 -5.27 -6.54 7.92
C SER A 174 -6.30 -5.74 8.71
N ARG A 175 -5.90 -4.57 9.22
CA ARG A 175 -6.77 -3.69 10.01
C ARG A 175 -8.06 -3.35 9.26
N GLY A 176 -9.21 -3.52 9.95
CA GLY A 176 -10.54 -3.30 9.40
C GLY A 176 -10.99 -4.33 8.37
N SER A 177 -10.37 -5.53 8.34
CA SER A 177 -10.83 -6.68 7.56
C SER A 177 -11.74 -7.58 8.38
N ILE A 178 -12.38 -8.56 7.72
CA ILE A 178 -13.40 -9.43 8.31
C ILE A 178 -12.84 -10.29 9.46
N ILE A 179 -11.59 -10.76 9.39
CA ILE A 179 -11.01 -11.62 10.42
C ILE A 179 -10.91 -10.89 11.77
N PRO A 180 -10.25 -9.71 11.88
CA PRO A 180 -10.25 -8.95 13.14
C PRO A 180 -11.66 -8.60 13.63
N LEU A 181 -12.60 -8.33 12.73
CA LEU A 181 -13.99 -8.02 13.10
C LEU A 181 -14.69 -9.25 13.73
N PHE A 182 -14.49 -10.45 13.16
CA PHE A 182 -15.07 -11.66 13.72
C PHE A 182 -14.48 -11.99 15.10
N TYR A 183 -13.15 -11.84 15.28
CA TYR A 183 -12.54 -11.97 16.59
C TYR A 183 -13.12 -10.98 17.62
N GLN A 184 -13.29 -9.72 17.24
CA GLN A 184 -13.94 -8.73 18.09
C GLN A 184 -15.36 -9.15 18.51
N PHE A 185 -16.18 -9.65 17.55
CA PHE A 185 -17.53 -10.13 17.86
C PHE A 185 -17.54 -11.32 18.82
N ILE A 186 -16.59 -12.25 18.66
CA ILE A 186 -16.42 -13.38 19.57
C ILE A 186 -16.02 -12.89 20.98
N GLU A 187 -15.08 -11.95 21.07
CA GLU A 187 -14.66 -11.33 22.33
C GLU A 187 -15.79 -10.55 23.01
N GLU A 188 -16.68 -9.92 22.24
CA GLU A 188 -17.92 -9.27 22.72
C GLU A 188 -19.00 -10.28 23.16
N GLY A 189 -18.77 -11.58 23.02
CA GLY A 189 -19.70 -12.64 23.39
C GLY A 189 -20.89 -12.80 22.44
N ARG A 190 -20.78 -12.34 21.18
CA ARG A 190 -21.85 -12.52 20.19
C ARG A 190 -21.94 -13.98 19.80
N SER A 191 -23.16 -14.50 19.75
CA SER A 191 -23.47 -15.87 19.31
C SER A 191 -23.54 -16.02 17.79
N GLU A 192 -23.53 -14.90 17.04
CA GLU A 192 -23.72 -14.90 15.58
C GLU A 192 -22.68 -14.01 14.92
N LEU A 193 -22.15 -14.48 13.77
CA LEU A 193 -21.29 -13.70 12.89
C LEU A 193 -22.07 -13.26 11.64
N PRO A 194 -22.11 -11.95 11.29
CA PRO A 194 -22.89 -11.49 10.15
C PRO A 194 -22.21 -11.86 8.84
N ILE A 195 -22.90 -12.63 8.00
CA ILE A 195 -22.50 -12.98 6.63
C ILE A 195 -23.51 -12.39 5.68
N THR A 196 -23.05 -11.50 4.79
CA THR A 196 -23.91 -10.77 3.85
C THR A 196 -24.53 -11.70 2.80
N ASP A 197 -23.75 -12.67 2.30
CA ASP A 197 -24.22 -13.65 1.31
C ASP A 197 -23.39 -14.94 1.44
N TYR A 198 -24.07 -16.08 1.60
CA TYR A 198 -23.45 -17.40 1.77
C TYR A 198 -22.68 -17.89 0.51
N ARG A 199 -22.93 -17.30 -0.65
CA ARG A 199 -22.24 -17.63 -1.92
C ARG A 199 -20.93 -16.86 -2.06
N MET A 200 -20.66 -15.91 -1.17
CA MET A 200 -19.55 -14.97 -1.28
C MET A 200 -18.21 -15.69 -1.14
N THR A 201 -17.34 -15.46 -2.11
CA THR A 201 -15.93 -15.91 -2.09
C THR A 201 -14.99 -14.71 -2.07
N ARG A 202 -13.77 -14.93 -1.56
CA ARG A 202 -12.70 -13.91 -1.56
C ARG A 202 -11.36 -14.55 -1.89
N PHE A 203 -10.55 -13.81 -2.62
CA PHE A 203 -9.12 -14.13 -2.78
C PHE A 203 -8.36 -13.67 -1.54
N TRP A 204 -7.54 -14.54 -0.96
CA TRP A 204 -6.81 -14.28 0.27
C TRP A 204 -5.30 -14.36 0.06
N ILE A 205 -4.59 -13.39 0.63
CA ILE A 205 -3.13 -13.34 0.66
C ILE A 205 -2.66 -12.97 2.07
N SER A 206 -1.54 -13.52 2.54
CA SER A 206 -0.92 -13.04 3.78
C SER A 206 -0.23 -11.70 3.56
N LEU A 207 0.02 -10.96 4.66
CA LEU A 207 0.81 -9.72 4.60
C LEU A 207 2.22 -9.98 4.05
N THR A 208 2.86 -11.07 4.47
CA THR A 208 4.21 -11.45 4.00
C THR A 208 4.24 -11.73 2.50
N GLN A 209 3.29 -12.52 1.98
CA GLN A 209 3.17 -12.76 0.55
C GLN A 209 2.93 -11.47 -0.24
N GLY A 210 2.15 -10.52 0.31
CA GLY A 210 1.96 -9.20 -0.28
C GLY A 210 3.26 -8.39 -0.34
N VAL A 211 4.09 -8.47 0.71
CA VAL A 211 5.43 -7.85 0.77
C VAL A 211 6.37 -8.48 -0.26
N GLU A 212 6.43 -9.80 -0.33
CA GLU A 212 7.27 -10.54 -1.29
C GLU A 212 6.90 -10.20 -2.73
N LEU A 213 5.59 -10.06 -3.03
CA LEU A 213 5.13 -9.64 -4.35
C LEU A 213 5.59 -8.22 -4.71
N VAL A 214 5.59 -7.29 -3.74
CA VAL A 214 6.12 -5.93 -3.94
C VAL A 214 7.62 -5.96 -4.16
N ILE A 215 8.37 -6.76 -3.41
CA ILE A 215 9.82 -6.91 -3.59
C ILE A 215 10.13 -7.51 -4.98
N LYS A 216 9.35 -8.52 -5.41
CA LYS A 216 9.43 -9.06 -6.77
C LYS A 216 9.18 -7.99 -7.83
N ALA A 217 8.14 -7.16 -7.67
CA ALA A 217 7.87 -6.05 -8.57
C ALA A 217 9.03 -5.05 -8.60
N LEU A 218 9.62 -4.69 -7.44
CA LEU A 218 10.82 -3.85 -7.41
C LEU A 218 12.00 -4.46 -8.14
N ALA A 219 12.16 -5.80 -8.11
CA ALA A 219 13.25 -6.49 -8.81
C ALA A 219 13.05 -6.54 -10.32
N GLU A 220 11.85 -6.91 -10.77
CA GLU A 220 11.56 -7.35 -12.13
C GLU A 220 10.92 -6.29 -13.02
N ALA A 221 10.27 -5.25 -12.44
CA ALA A 221 9.54 -4.25 -13.21
C ALA A 221 10.46 -3.44 -14.11
N LYS A 222 10.01 -3.25 -15.35
CA LYS A 222 10.63 -2.43 -16.40
C LYS A 222 9.82 -1.18 -16.71
N GLY A 223 8.57 -1.13 -16.27
CA GLY A 223 7.63 -0.01 -16.40
C GLY A 223 6.31 -0.40 -17.05
N GLY A 224 5.19 -0.10 -16.37
CA GLY A 224 3.84 -0.35 -16.85
C GLY A 224 3.24 -1.72 -16.50
N GLU A 225 4.01 -2.60 -15.88
CA GLU A 225 3.50 -3.92 -15.50
C GLU A 225 2.56 -3.86 -14.31
N THR A 226 1.60 -4.79 -14.31
CA THR A 226 0.76 -5.11 -13.17
C THR A 226 1.10 -6.52 -12.68
N PHE A 227 1.71 -6.60 -11.50
CA PHE A 227 2.06 -7.88 -10.87
C PHE A 227 0.86 -8.43 -10.10
N ILE A 228 0.48 -9.66 -10.41
CA ILE A 228 -0.64 -10.36 -9.77
C ILE A 228 -0.17 -11.76 -9.38
N SER A 229 -0.31 -12.12 -8.12
CA SER A 229 -0.07 -13.50 -7.67
C SER A 229 -1.29 -14.37 -7.93
N ARG A 230 -1.05 -15.61 -8.31
CA ARG A 230 -2.08 -16.65 -8.28
C ARG A 230 -2.29 -17.03 -6.82
N ILE A 231 -3.45 -16.68 -6.26
CA ILE A 231 -3.82 -16.91 -4.87
C ILE A 231 -5.13 -17.69 -4.77
N PRO A 232 -5.34 -18.47 -3.68
CA PRO A 232 -6.55 -19.25 -3.49
C PRO A 232 -7.77 -18.36 -3.25
N SER A 233 -8.94 -18.90 -3.57
CA SER A 233 -10.24 -18.33 -3.23
C SER A 233 -10.92 -19.21 -2.20
N PHE A 234 -11.51 -18.60 -1.17
CA PHE A 234 -12.24 -19.27 -0.10
C PHE A 234 -13.65 -18.70 0.01
N LYS A 235 -14.60 -19.53 0.44
CA LYS A 235 -15.93 -19.03 0.83
C LYS A 235 -15.82 -18.27 2.16
N VAL A 236 -16.58 -17.20 2.29
CA VAL A 236 -16.63 -16.43 3.56
C VAL A 236 -17.23 -17.27 4.68
N THR A 237 -18.15 -18.20 4.35
CA THR A 237 -18.72 -19.18 5.28
C THR A 237 -17.70 -20.14 5.90
N ASP A 238 -16.62 -20.45 5.16
CA ASP A 238 -15.59 -21.36 5.67
C ASP A 238 -14.64 -20.66 6.66
N LEU A 239 -14.72 -19.33 6.71
CA LEU A 239 -13.95 -18.51 7.64
C LEU A 239 -14.70 -18.27 8.95
N ALA A 240 -16.03 -18.21 8.90
CA ALA A 240 -16.90 -17.96 10.05
C ALA A 240 -17.10 -19.21 10.89
#